data_403d93fda507317e0fd20d1e03a19af9
#
_entry.id   403d93fda507317e0fd20d1e03a19af9
#
_cell.length_a   1.000
_cell.length_b   1.000
_cell.length_c   1.000
_cell.angle_alpha   90.00
_cell.angle_beta   90.00
_cell.angle_gamma   90.00
#
_symmetry.space_group_name_H-M   'P 1'
#
loop_
_entity.id
_entity.type
_entity.pdbx_description
1 polymer ?
#
loop_
_entity_poly.entity_id
_entity_poly.type
_entity_poly.pdbx_seq_one_letter_code
_entity_poly.pdbx_strand_id
1 'polypeptide(L)'
;MIKKIACLLLLCFAFVQLNAQELNARVQVLAPQVSNLNKSSIEALQKTIRDFLNNNKFTTESYQPQERIDCNFIITINNWDGGSGYVADAQIQSSRPVFNSSYNSTMINTTDKNFDFSYNDGSTIDYSEQNYVSNISALLTYYAYTIIGLDKDSFSNLGGTAYFKKAKNIINLAQTSSNAGWKAADGLRNRFWFNENVLNPSFVELRKFIYEYHKNGLDQLTDNNKGLSKIVAALPALEQMDKQKLGSIFPNVYFASKADEVTNILSKLNPQEKIKAYNMLTEIDPANIGKYEGLKKN
;
A
#
# COMPACT_ATOMS: atom_id res chain seq x y z
N MET A 1 -2.23 52.29 16.19
CA MET A 1 -2.81 51.00 16.62
C MET A 1 -3.33 50.16 15.46
N ILE A 2 -4.16 50.70 14.58
CA ILE A 2 -4.77 49.94 13.44
C ILE A 2 -3.76 49.29 12.51
N LYS A 3 -2.63 49.94 12.16
CA LYS A 3 -1.56 49.34 11.34
C LYS A 3 -0.87 48.15 11.99
N LYS A 4 -0.72 48.14 13.33
CA LYS A 4 -0.13 46.98 14.04
C LYS A 4 -1.10 45.81 14.14
N ILE A 5 -2.39 46.07 14.25
CA ILE A 5 -3.44 45.05 14.25
C ILE A 5 -3.59 44.43 12.85
N ALA A 6 -3.51 45.23 11.78
CA ALA A 6 -3.52 44.76 10.41
C ALA A 6 -2.29 43.88 10.07
N CYS A 7 -1.08 44.21 10.56
CA CYS A 7 0.09 43.38 10.43
C CYS A 7 -0.05 42.07 11.21
N LEU A 8 -0.64 42.08 12.40
CA LEU A 8 -0.86 40.86 13.19
C LEU A 8 -1.88 39.92 12.53
N LEU A 9 -2.94 40.48 11.94
CA LEU A 9 -3.93 39.72 11.15
C LEU A 9 -3.32 39.15 9.87
N LEU A 10 -2.46 39.87 9.17
CA LEU A 10 -1.73 39.36 7.99
C LEU A 10 -0.75 38.26 8.35
N LEU A 11 -0.06 38.32 9.50
CA LEU A 11 0.79 37.24 10.00
C LEU A 11 -0.01 35.99 10.36
N CYS A 12 -1.21 36.12 10.93
CA CYS A 12 -2.08 34.96 11.23
C CYS A 12 -2.60 34.27 9.96
N PHE A 13 -2.82 35.00 8.86
CA PHE A 13 -3.24 34.42 7.58
C PHE A 13 -2.11 33.69 6.83
N ALA A 14 -0.84 33.99 7.10
CA ALA A 14 0.31 33.34 6.47
C ALA A 14 0.57 31.90 6.98
N PHE A 15 -0.08 31.48 8.06
CA PHE A 15 0.12 30.13 8.65
C PHE A 15 -0.88 29.06 8.17
N VAL A 16 -1.76 29.35 7.20
CA VAL A 16 -2.87 28.44 6.82
C VAL A 16 -2.65 27.75 5.47
N GLN A 17 -1.42 27.49 5.08
CA GLN A 17 -1.12 26.66 3.89
C GLN A 17 -0.18 25.49 4.22
N LEU A 18 -0.46 24.76 5.30
CA LEU A 18 0.07 23.43 5.46
C LEU A 18 -0.83 22.49 4.63
N ASN A 19 -0.51 22.36 3.34
CA ASN A 19 -1.05 21.28 2.53
C ASN A 19 -0.53 19.96 3.12
N ALA A 20 -1.32 19.37 4.00
CA ALA A 20 -1.02 18.09 4.60
C ALA A 20 -1.33 16.99 3.58
N GLN A 21 -0.31 16.57 2.85
CA GLN A 21 -0.36 15.42 1.96
C GLN A 21 -0.16 14.15 2.78
N GLU A 22 -0.84 13.08 2.39
CA GLU A 22 -0.86 11.82 3.13
C GLU A 22 0.37 10.96 2.84
N LEU A 23 0.91 11.04 1.62
CA LEU A 23 2.01 10.19 1.16
C LEU A 23 3.35 10.91 1.21
N ASN A 24 4.40 10.14 1.52
CA ASN A 24 5.80 10.47 1.30
C ASN A 24 6.35 9.48 0.25
N ALA A 25 5.94 9.69 -0.99
CA ALA A 25 6.23 8.79 -2.09
C ALA A 25 7.63 9.06 -2.68
N ARG A 26 8.44 8.01 -2.74
CA ARG A 26 9.65 7.95 -3.57
C ARG A 26 9.30 7.23 -4.86
N VAL A 27 9.71 7.80 -5.97
CA VAL A 27 9.43 7.23 -7.30
C VAL A 27 10.74 7.04 -8.03
N GLN A 28 10.89 5.89 -8.65
CA GLN A 28 11.99 5.58 -9.56
C GLN A 28 11.40 5.01 -10.85
N VAL A 29 11.81 5.58 -11.98
CA VAL A 29 11.44 5.08 -13.30
C VAL A 29 12.68 4.52 -13.97
N LEU A 30 12.60 3.27 -14.40
CA LEU A 30 13.68 2.52 -15.04
C LEU A 30 13.26 2.11 -16.46
N ALA A 31 14.18 2.12 -17.40
CA ALA A 31 13.95 1.66 -18.77
C ALA A 31 15.16 0.86 -19.30
N PRO A 32 15.52 -0.27 -18.64
CA PRO A 32 16.78 -0.96 -18.93
C PRO A 32 16.83 -1.59 -20.33
N GLN A 33 15.67 -1.86 -20.94
CA GLN A 33 15.55 -2.49 -22.25
C GLN A 33 15.13 -1.53 -23.37
N VAL A 34 14.89 -0.25 -23.05
CA VAL A 34 14.39 0.76 -23.99
C VAL A 34 15.50 1.80 -24.27
N SER A 35 16.41 1.45 -25.16
CA SER A 35 17.61 2.26 -25.44
C SER A 35 17.36 3.60 -26.12
N ASN A 36 16.21 3.73 -26.79
CA ASN A 36 15.81 4.95 -27.50
C ASN A 36 15.01 5.95 -26.64
N LEU A 37 14.71 5.61 -25.38
CA LEU A 37 14.05 6.51 -24.45
C LEU A 37 15.08 7.42 -23.78
N ASN A 38 14.84 8.72 -23.88
CA ASN A 38 15.75 9.77 -23.43
C ASN A 38 15.80 9.83 -21.89
N LYS A 39 16.97 9.96 -21.32
CA LYS A 39 17.14 10.06 -19.86
C LYS A 39 16.36 11.25 -19.28
N SER A 40 16.34 12.40 -19.97
CA SER A 40 15.58 13.57 -19.52
C SER A 40 14.07 13.31 -19.48
N SER A 41 13.52 12.52 -20.42
CA SER A 41 12.11 12.12 -20.44
C SER A 41 11.79 11.19 -19.27
N ILE A 42 12.68 10.25 -18.94
CA ILE A 42 12.54 9.37 -17.77
C ILE A 42 12.54 10.20 -16.48
N GLU A 43 13.46 11.15 -16.33
CA GLU A 43 13.55 12.01 -15.16
C GLU A 43 12.33 12.94 -15.03
N ALA A 44 11.81 13.47 -16.15
CA ALA A 44 10.60 14.28 -16.18
C ALA A 44 9.36 13.47 -15.76
N LEU A 45 9.18 12.28 -16.34
CA LEU A 45 8.10 11.36 -15.97
C LEU A 45 8.17 10.98 -14.48
N GLN A 46 9.37 10.61 -13.99
CA GLN A 46 9.59 10.30 -12.58
C GLN A 46 9.20 11.45 -11.66
N LYS A 47 9.59 12.67 -12.02
CA LYS A 47 9.22 13.88 -11.29
C LYS A 47 7.71 14.09 -11.27
N THR A 48 7.06 13.98 -12.43
CA THR A 48 5.61 14.20 -12.57
C THR A 48 4.81 13.18 -11.74
N ILE A 49 5.19 11.89 -11.75
CA ILE A 49 4.56 10.85 -10.92
C ILE A 49 4.77 11.13 -9.44
N ARG A 50 5.99 11.48 -9.04
CA ARG A 50 6.29 11.82 -7.65
C ARG A 50 5.49 13.04 -7.18
N ASP A 51 5.41 14.06 -8.01
CA ASP A 51 4.67 15.28 -7.70
C ASP A 51 3.16 15.01 -7.62
N PHE A 52 2.61 14.13 -8.48
CA PHE A 52 1.22 13.67 -8.38
C PHE A 52 0.95 13.00 -7.03
N LEU A 53 1.78 12.05 -6.61
CA LEU A 53 1.57 11.30 -5.37
C LEU A 53 1.76 12.17 -4.12
N ASN A 54 2.69 13.12 -4.15
CA ASN A 54 3.05 13.93 -2.99
C ASN A 54 2.30 15.26 -2.89
N ASN A 55 1.66 15.74 -3.96
CA ASN A 55 1.02 17.04 -3.97
C ASN A 55 -0.51 16.98 -4.03
N ASN A 56 -1.11 15.84 -4.43
CA ASN A 56 -2.55 15.66 -4.36
C ASN A 56 -2.98 15.30 -2.95
N LYS A 57 -4.18 15.72 -2.58
CA LYS A 57 -4.84 15.40 -1.33
C LYS A 57 -5.87 14.29 -1.56
N PHE A 58 -5.62 13.13 -0.98
CA PHE A 58 -6.46 11.94 -1.14
C PHE A 58 -7.48 11.77 -0.02
N THR A 59 -7.31 12.50 1.09
CA THR A 59 -8.21 12.45 2.25
C THR A 59 -8.67 13.84 2.67
N THR A 60 -9.62 13.91 3.58
CA THR A 60 -10.02 15.16 4.24
C THR A 60 -9.21 15.43 5.51
N GLU A 61 -8.36 14.49 5.91
CA GLU A 61 -7.55 14.57 7.12
C GLU A 61 -6.32 15.47 6.90
N SER A 62 -5.73 15.92 8.00
CA SER A 62 -4.48 16.66 8.01
C SER A 62 -3.38 15.80 8.60
N TYR A 63 -2.30 15.60 7.84
CA TYR A 63 -1.13 14.83 8.26
C TYR A 63 0.02 15.78 8.59
N GLN A 64 0.68 15.57 9.72
CA GLN A 64 1.95 16.22 9.97
C GLN A 64 3.04 15.58 9.09
N PRO A 65 4.15 16.26 8.76
CA PRO A 65 5.21 15.69 7.91
C PRO A 65 5.71 14.30 8.35
N GLN A 66 5.77 14.06 9.67
CA GLN A 66 6.18 12.78 10.25
C GLN A 66 5.09 11.70 10.28
N GLU A 67 3.85 12.06 9.98
CA GLU A 67 2.70 11.14 9.91
C GLU A 67 2.45 10.65 8.48
N ARG A 68 3.17 11.20 7.49
CA ARG A 68 3.03 10.79 6.11
C ARG A 68 3.45 9.34 5.93
N ILE A 69 2.73 8.65 5.07
CA ILE A 69 2.94 7.23 4.80
C ILE A 69 4.10 7.08 3.83
N ASP A 70 5.20 6.48 4.29
CA ASP A 70 6.35 6.17 3.44
C ASP A 70 5.97 5.10 2.42
N CYS A 71 6.17 5.42 1.13
CA CYS A 71 5.94 4.48 0.05
C CYS A 71 6.94 4.65 -1.10
N ASN A 72 7.17 3.55 -1.82
CA ASN A 72 8.07 3.50 -2.95
C ASN A 72 7.32 2.96 -4.17
N PHE A 73 7.54 3.59 -5.33
CA PHE A 73 7.07 3.16 -6.64
C PHE A 73 8.28 2.98 -7.54
N ILE A 74 8.58 1.74 -7.92
CA ILE A 74 9.62 1.42 -8.91
C ILE A 74 8.89 0.99 -10.18
N ILE A 75 8.90 1.84 -11.20
CA ILE A 75 8.21 1.63 -12.47
C ILE A 75 9.26 1.25 -13.50
N THR A 76 9.16 0.03 -14.04
CA THR A 76 10.05 -0.48 -15.07
C THR A 76 9.34 -0.43 -16.40
N ILE A 77 9.81 0.43 -17.30
CA ILE A 77 9.34 0.53 -18.67
C ILE A 77 9.97 -0.61 -19.47
N ASN A 78 9.12 -1.53 -19.94
CA ASN A 78 9.52 -2.70 -20.72
C ASN A 78 9.50 -2.41 -22.23
N ASN A 79 8.60 -1.52 -22.67
CA ASN A 79 8.51 -1.06 -24.05
C ASN A 79 7.96 0.38 -24.13
N TRP A 80 8.32 1.07 -25.21
CA TRP A 80 7.84 2.40 -25.56
C TRP A 80 7.57 2.45 -27.07
N ASP A 81 6.43 3.01 -27.48
CA ASP A 81 5.99 3.05 -28.87
C ASP A 81 6.67 4.13 -29.70
N GLY A 82 7.57 4.91 -29.11
CA GLY A 82 8.23 6.06 -29.73
C GLY A 82 7.42 7.36 -29.66
N GLY A 83 6.22 7.31 -29.07
CA GLY A 83 5.31 8.43 -28.85
C GLY A 83 4.93 8.57 -27.39
N SER A 84 3.65 8.36 -27.09
CA SER A 84 3.12 8.51 -25.72
C SER A 84 2.83 7.19 -24.99
N GLY A 85 2.90 6.04 -25.66
CA GLY A 85 2.51 4.75 -25.10
C GLY A 85 3.67 4.02 -24.42
N TYR A 86 3.47 3.64 -23.15
CA TYR A 86 4.44 2.92 -22.32
C TYR A 86 3.85 1.60 -21.84
N VAL A 87 4.55 0.50 -22.06
CA VAL A 87 4.30 -0.80 -21.46
C VAL A 87 5.21 -0.94 -20.24
N ALA A 88 4.65 -1.14 -19.07
CA ALA A 88 5.42 -1.11 -17.84
C ALA A 88 4.89 -2.07 -16.78
N ASP A 89 5.80 -2.47 -15.89
CA ASP A 89 5.50 -3.08 -14.59
C ASP A 89 5.78 -2.05 -13.50
N ALA A 90 5.08 -2.17 -12.36
CA ALA A 90 5.41 -1.37 -11.19
C ALA A 90 5.52 -2.23 -9.94
N GLN A 91 6.56 -2.02 -9.16
CA GLN A 91 6.66 -2.52 -7.79
C GLN A 91 6.21 -1.41 -6.85
N ILE A 92 5.22 -1.71 -6.02
CA ILE A 92 4.63 -0.79 -5.05
C ILE A 92 4.89 -1.32 -3.65
N GLN A 93 5.50 -0.49 -2.82
CA GLN A 93 5.80 -0.81 -1.44
C GLN A 93 5.36 0.33 -0.53
N SER A 94 4.78 0.01 0.62
CA SER A 94 4.59 0.96 1.72
C SER A 94 5.01 0.37 3.05
N SER A 95 5.34 1.23 3.99
CA SER A 95 5.74 0.85 5.34
C SER A 95 5.16 1.80 6.37
N ARG A 96 5.05 1.31 7.58
CA ARG A 96 4.54 1.99 8.76
C ARG A 96 5.59 1.96 9.87
N PRO A 97 5.91 3.08 10.53
CA PRO A 97 6.76 3.06 11.71
C PRO A 97 6.09 2.30 12.86
N VAL A 98 6.88 1.51 13.58
CA VAL A 98 6.44 0.84 14.81
C VAL A 98 6.69 1.79 15.99
N PHE A 99 5.67 1.96 16.82
CA PHE A 99 5.72 2.90 17.93
C PHE A 99 6.92 2.62 18.85
N ASN A 100 7.62 3.67 19.24
CA ASN A 100 8.78 3.64 20.11
C ASN A 100 9.92 2.71 19.63
N SER A 101 10.09 2.60 18.30
CA SER A 101 11.10 1.78 17.63
C SER A 101 11.67 2.52 16.41
N SER A 102 12.87 2.14 15.99
CA SER A 102 13.44 2.54 14.69
C SER A 102 13.01 1.62 13.54
N TYR A 103 12.19 0.61 13.82
CA TYR A 103 11.75 -0.37 12.84
C TYR A 103 10.52 0.11 12.07
N ASN A 104 10.55 -0.07 10.75
CA ASN A 104 9.41 0.16 9.86
C ASN A 104 8.86 -1.19 9.37
N SER A 105 7.59 -1.44 9.68
CA SER A 105 6.87 -2.64 9.28
C SER A 105 6.31 -2.48 7.87
N THR A 106 6.63 -3.39 6.95
CA THR A 106 6.13 -3.35 5.57
C THR A 106 4.63 -3.62 5.55
N MET A 107 3.85 -2.73 4.96
CA MET A 107 2.39 -2.88 4.84
C MET A 107 1.97 -3.60 3.57
N ILE A 108 2.63 -3.29 2.47
CA ILE A 108 2.46 -3.93 1.16
C ILE A 108 3.79 -3.93 0.41
N ASN A 109 4.05 -5.01 -0.31
CA ASN A 109 5.11 -5.11 -1.31
C ASN A 109 4.58 -6.00 -2.43
N THR A 110 4.16 -5.39 -3.52
CA THR A 110 3.50 -6.08 -4.64
C THR A 110 4.01 -5.58 -5.97
N THR A 111 3.93 -6.45 -6.99
CA THR A 111 4.23 -6.09 -8.38
C THR A 111 2.94 -6.10 -9.19
N ASP A 112 2.66 -5.00 -9.86
CA ASP A 112 1.62 -4.87 -10.86
C ASP A 112 2.24 -4.99 -12.25
N LYS A 113 1.88 -6.03 -12.98
CA LYS A 113 2.36 -6.31 -14.35
C LYS A 113 1.49 -5.66 -15.44
N ASN A 114 0.45 -4.96 -15.04
CA ASN A 114 -0.45 -4.26 -15.95
C ASN A 114 -0.40 -2.75 -15.68
N PHE A 115 0.81 -2.19 -15.62
CA PHE A 115 1.05 -0.79 -15.31
C PHE A 115 1.25 0.06 -16.58
N ASP A 116 0.61 -0.34 -17.68
CA ASP A 116 0.72 0.35 -18.96
C ASP A 116 0.01 1.71 -18.91
N PHE A 117 0.58 2.70 -19.58
CA PHE A 117 0.01 4.05 -19.57
C PHE A 117 0.41 4.85 -20.82
N SER A 118 -0.30 5.95 -21.04
CA SER A 118 0.09 6.99 -21.99
C SER A 118 0.50 8.25 -21.22
N TYR A 119 1.61 8.87 -21.66
CA TYR A 119 2.13 10.11 -21.12
C TYR A 119 2.87 10.90 -22.21
N ASN A 120 2.64 12.19 -22.28
CA ASN A 120 3.39 13.10 -23.16
C ASN A 120 4.38 13.90 -22.33
N ASP A 121 5.62 14.01 -22.79
CA ASP A 121 6.66 14.76 -22.10
C ASP A 121 6.21 16.19 -21.79
N GLY A 122 6.41 16.59 -20.52
CA GLY A 122 6.03 17.92 -20.02
C GLY A 122 4.54 18.09 -19.68
N SER A 123 3.69 17.07 -19.90
CA SER A 123 2.30 17.13 -19.45
C SER A 123 2.17 16.91 -17.94
N THR A 124 1.08 17.42 -17.36
CA THR A 124 0.66 17.12 -15.99
C THR A 124 -0.18 15.85 -15.95
N ILE A 125 -0.25 15.20 -14.79
CA ILE A 125 -1.19 14.13 -14.52
C ILE A 125 -2.30 14.72 -13.64
N ASP A 126 -3.52 14.77 -14.17
CA ASP A 126 -4.65 15.34 -13.46
C ASP A 126 -5.31 14.30 -12.55
N TYR A 127 -5.65 14.71 -11.33
CA TYR A 127 -6.33 13.87 -10.35
C TYR A 127 -7.83 14.05 -10.40
N SER A 128 -8.59 12.93 -10.39
CA SER A 128 -10.04 12.95 -10.23
C SER A 128 -10.53 11.68 -9.50
N GLU A 129 -11.42 11.87 -8.52
CA GLU A 129 -12.15 10.76 -7.87
C GLU A 129 -13.41 10.36 -8.64
N GLN A 130 -13.90 11.22 -9.53
CA GLN A 130 -15.22 11.08 -10.15
C GLN A 130 -15.15 10.69 -11.62
N ASN A 131 -14.01 10.90 -12.27
CA ASN A 131 -13.86 10.65 -13.69
C ASN A 131 -12.58 9.86 -13.98
N TYR A 132 -12.65 8.99 -14.99
CA TYR A 132 -11.46 8.40 -15.58
C TYR A 132 -10.78 9.45 -16.49
N VAL A 133 -9.65 9.98 -16.04
CA VAL A 133 -8.89 10.98 -16.79
C VAL A 133 -7.88 10.32 -17.73
N SER A 134 -7.05 9.42 -17.17
CA SER A 134 -6.05 8.65 -17.91
C SER A 134 -5.69 7.39 -17.10
N ASN A 135 -5.07 6.41 -17.76
CA ASN A 135 -4.68 5.19 -17.04
C ASN A 135 -3.63 5.46 -15.96
N ILE A 136 -2.65 6.32 -16.23
CA ILE A 136 -1.63 6.65 -15.22
C ILE A 136 -2.25 7.34 -14.00
N SER A 137 -3.19 8.27 -14.19
CA SER A 137 -3.92 8.90 -13.09
C SER A 137 -4.71 7.88 -12.26
N ALA A 138 -5.42 6.96 -12.94
CA ALA A 138 -6.19 5.90 -12.28
C ALA A 138 -5.28 4.94 -11.50
N LEU A 139 -4.15 4.51 -12.07
CA LEU A 139 -3.16 3.64 -11.44
C LEU A 139 -2.61 4.27 -10.15
N LEU A 140 -2.14 5.50 -10.23
CA LEU A 140 -1.55 6.21 -9.09
C LEU A 140 -2.60 6.47 -8.00
N THR A 141 -3.81 6.88 -8.37
CA THR A 141 -4.92 7.12 -7.43
C THR A 141 -5.37 5.84 -6.74
N TYR A 142 -5.49 4.73 -7.48
CA TYR A 142 -5.83 3.42 -6.92
C TYR A 142 -4.82 2.98 -5.86
N TYR A 143 -3.52 3.09 -6.16
CA TYR A 143 -2.48 2.70 -5.20
C TYR A 143 -2.38 3.67 -4.03
N ALA A 144 -2.60 4.96 -4.24
CA ALA A 144 -2.69 5.92 -3.14
C ALA A 144 -3.79 5.52 -2.14
N TYR A 145 -5.00 5.22 -2.61
CA TYR A 145 -6.09 4.77 -1.73
C TYR A 145 -5.82 3.40 -1.12
N THR A 146 -5.19 2.48 -1.84
CA THR A 146 -4.84 1.16 -1.31
C THR A 146 -3.83 1.28 -0.17
N ILE A 147 -2.78 2.08 -0.33
CA ILE A 147 -1.75 2.36 0.68
C ILE A 147 -2.38 3.01 1.91
N ILE A 148 -3.16 4.08 1.73
CA ILE A 148 -3.85 4.77 2.83
C ILE A 148 -4.81 3.82 3.54
N GLY A 149 -5.54 2.98 2.80
CA GLY A 149 -6.46 2.01 3.37
C GLY A 149 -5.76 0.98 4.26
N LEU A 150 -4.63 0.42 3.81
CA LEU A 150 -3.84 -0.53 4.61
C LEU A 150 -3.23 0.14 5.85
N ASP A 151 -2.73 1.37 5.70
CA ASP A 151 -2.22 2.15 6.82
C ASP A 151 -3.31 2.36 7.89
N LYS A 152 -4.50 2.83 7.48
CA LYS A 152 -5.65 3.03 8.38
C LYS A 152 -6.11 1.74 9.07
N ASP A 153 -6.10 0.60 8.36
CA ASP A 153 -6.39 -0.70 8.98
C ASP A 153 -5.36 -1.07 10.06
N SER A 154 -4.12 -0.61 9.95
CA SER A 154 -3.09 -0.88 10.95
C SER A 154 -3.22 -0.05 12.24
N PHE A 155 -3.97 1.06 12.20
CA PHE A 155 -4.20 1.95 13.35
C PHE A 155 -5.59 1.81 13.96
N SER A 156 -6.58 1.36 13.18
CA SER A 156 -7.97 1.26 13.60
C SER A 156 -8.65 0.05 12.95
N ASN A 157 -9.43 -0.70 13.73
CA ASN A 157 -10.13 -1.88 13.25
C ASN A 157 -11.05 -1.53 12.06
N LEU A 158 -10.75 -2.10 10.88
CA LEU A 158 -11.41 -1.83 9.61
C LEU A 158 -11.39 -0.34 9.19
N GLY A 159 -10.44 0.43 9.69
CA GLY A 159 -10.33 1.88 9.45
C GLY A 159 -10.11 2.26 7.99
N GLY A 160 -9.51 1.37 7.19
CA GLY A 160 -9.26 1.56 5.77
C GLY A 160 -10.48 1.42 4.85
N THR A 161 -11.65 1.00 5.38
CA THR A 161 -12.82 0.64 4.56
C THR A 161 -13.26 1.76 3.61
N ALA A 162 -13.24 3.01 4.05
CA ALA A 162 -13.62 4.16 3.22
C ALA A 162 -12.67 4.32 2.02
N TYR A 163 -11.39 4.11 2.22
CA TYR A 163 -10.36 4.24 1.18
C TYR A 163 -10.38 3.08 0.18
N PHE A 164 -10.61 1.85 0.65
CA PHE A 164 -10.83 0.72 -0.26
C PHE A 164 -12.09 0.86 -1.11
N LYS A 165 -13.14 1.51 -0.58
CA LYS A 165 -14.32 1.89 -1.38
C LYS A 165 -14.00 2.95 -2.43
N LYS A 166 -13.13 3.93 -2.11
CA LYS A 166 -12.64 4.90 -3.09
C LYS A 166 -11.78 4.21 -4.17
N ALA A 167 -10.88 3.30 -3.79
CA ALA A 167 -10.13 2.48 -4.73
C ALA A 167 -11.06 1.65 -5.65
N LYS A 168 -12.15 1.08 -5.10
CA LYS A 168 -13.20 0.38 -5.88
C LYS A 168 -13.86 1.31 -6.90
N ASN A 169 -14.13 2.56 -6.53
CA ASN A 169 -14.68 3.54 -7.45
C ASN A 169 -13.74 3.81 -8.62
N ILE A 170 -12.43 3.97 -8.37
CA ILE A 170 -11.42 4.12 -9.44
C ILE A 170 -11.42 2.89 -10.37
N ILE A 171 -11.50 1.67 -9.81
CA ILE A 171 -11.62 0.45 -10.62
C ILE A 171 -12.85 0.53 -11.53
N ASN A 172 -14.02 0.86 -10.98
CA ASN A 172 -15.27 0.94 -11.75
C ASN A 172 -15.18 1.95 -12.89
N LEU A 173 -14.58 3.12 -12.65
CA LEU A 173 -14.36 4.13 -13.68
C LEU A 173 -13.39 3.65 -14.77
N ALA A 174 -12.31 2.94 -14.37
CA ALA A 174 -11.29 2.46 -15.30
C ALA A 174 -11.71 1.22 -16.12
N GLN A 175 -12.75 0.49 -15.70
CA GLN A 175 -13.29 -0.66 -16.47
C GLN A 175 -13.77 -0.29 -17.87
N THR A 176 -14.08 0.97 -18.13
CA THR A 176 -14.47 1.44 -19.47
C THR A 176 -13.29 1.55 -20.43
N SER A 177 -12.05 1.54 -19.89
CA SER A 177 -10.84 1.62 -20.70
C SER A 177 -10.45 0.24 -21.28
N SER A 178 -9.55 0.26 -22.26
CA SER A 178 -8.92 -0.93 -22.83
C SER A 178 -7.74 -1.46 -22.02
N ASN A 179 -7.33 -0.74 -20.97
CA ASN A 179 -6.15 -1.12 -20.16
C ASN A 179 -6.46 -2.32 -19.25
N ALA A 180 -5.52 -3.26 -19.17
CA ALA A 180 -5.67 -4.48 -18.37
C ALA A 180 -5.55 -4.23 -16.85
N GLY A 181 -6.03 -5.20 -16.07
CA GLY A 181 -5.93 -5.22 -14.62
C GLY A 181 -7.08 -4.56 -13.87
N TRP A 182 -8.06 -3.98 -14.58
CA TRP A 182 -9.22 -3.34 -13.98
C TRP A 182 -10.47 -4.24 -13.95
N LYS A 183 -10.47 -5.35 -14.67
CA LYS A 183 -11.61 -6.25 -14.82
C LYS A 183 -11.31 -7.63 -14.25
N ALA A 184 -12.34 -8.36 -13.81
CA ALA A 184 -12.21 -9.73 -13.35
C ALA A 184 -11.62 -10.67 -14.42
N ALA A 185 -11.93 -10.41 -15.69
CA ALA A 185 -11.47 -11.21 -16.83
C ALA A 185 -9.98 -10.98 -17.18
N ASP A 186 -9.35 -9.93 -16.67
CA ASP A 186 -7.93 -9.61 -16.96
C ASP A 186 -6.94 -10.51 -16.21
N GLY A 187 -7.41 -11.57 -15.56
CA GLY A 187 -6.62 -12.52 -14.78
C GLY A 187 -6.91 -12.45 -13.28
N LEU A 188 -6.43 -13.42 -12.52
CA LEU A 188 -6.73 -13.55 -11.10
C LEU A 188 -5.82 -12.71 -10.19
N ARG A 189 -4.71 -12.20 -10.71
CA ARG A 189 -3.72 -11.40 -9.95
C ARG A 189 -3.66 -9.97 -10.47
N ASN A 190 -4.69 -9.19 -10.13
CA ASN A 190 -4.82 -7.82 -10.59
C ASN A 190 -5.47 -6.93 -9.52
N ARG A 191 -5.58 -5.63 -9.82
CA ARG A 191 -6.16 -4.59 -8.95
C ARG A 191 -7.62 -4.86 -8.61
N PHE A 192 -8.39 -5.38 -9.59
CA PHE A 192 -9.79 -5.73 -9.38
C PHE A 192 -9.93 -6.76 -8.26
N TRP A 193 -9.26 -7.91 -8.36
CA TRP A 193 -9.37 -9.00 -7.39
C TRP A 193 -8.78 -8.63 -6.03
N PHE A 194 -7.68 -7.86 -6.01
CA PHE A 194 -7.13 -7.37 -4.73
C PHE A 194 -8.16 -6.54 -3.97
N ASN A 195 -8.78 -5.57 -4.63
CA ASN A 195 -9.77 -4.69 -4.00
C ASN A 195 -11.07 -5.43 -3.64
N GLU A 196 -11.54 -6.36 -4.51
CA GLU A 196 -12.66 -7.24 -4.19
C GLU A 196 -12.40 -8.03 -2.90
N ASN A 197 -11.21 -8.62 -2.76
CA ASN A 197 -10.88 -9.38 -1.55
C ASN A 197 -10.85 -8.49 -0.29
N VAL A 198 -10.18 -7.35 -0.36
CA VAL A 198 -10.07 -6.45 0.80
C VAL A 198 -11.43 -6.03 1.34
N LEU A 199 -12.43 -5.85 0.45
CA LEU A 199 -13.80 -5.48 0.83
C LEU A 199 -14.70 -6.68 1.12
N ASN A 200 -14.25 -7.91 0.85
CA ASN A 200 -15.06 -9.11 0.99
C ASN A 200 -15.16 -9.59 2.45
N PRO A 201 -16.35 -9.92 2.96
CA PRO A 201 -16.52 -10.49 4.28
C PRO A 201 -15.67 -11.74 4.58
N SER A 202 -15.37 -12.56 3.55
CA SER A 202 -14.51 -13.75 3.69
C SER A 202 -13.07 -13.44 4.14
N PHE A 203 -12.61 -12.19 3.99
CA PHE A 203 -11.26 -11.75 4.39
C PHE A 203 -11.28 -10.70 5.49
N VAL A 204 -12.43 -10.45 6.12
CA VAL A 204 -12.56 -9.44 7.18
C VAL A 204 -11.64 -9.74 8.36
N GLU A 205 -11.42 -11.02 8.68
CA GLU A 205 -10.55 -11.43 9.80
C GLU A 205 -9.07 -11.09 9.52
N LEU A 206 -8.62 -11.11 8.26
CA LEU A 206 -7.28 -10.63 7.92
C LEU A 206 -7.14 -9.12 8.18
N ARG A 207 -8.14 -8.32 7.86
CA ARG A 207 -8.12 -6.88 8.14
C ARG A 207 -8.14 -6.59 9.65
N LYS A 208 -8.91 -7.36 10.43
CA LYS A 208 -8.89 -7.28 11.90
C LYS A 208 -7.53 -7.71 12.45
N PHE A 209 -6.95 -8.77 11.89
CA PHE A 209 -5.59 -9.20 12.23
C PHE A 209 -4.56 -8.12 11.96
N ILE A 210 -4.64 -7.39 10.83
CA ILE A 210 -3.75 -6.26 10.53
C ILE A 210 -3.77 -5.25 11.67
N TYR A 211 -4.94 -4.89 12.19
CA TYR A 211 -5.07 -4.00 13.34
C TYR A 211 -4.45 -4.57 14.62
N GLU A 212 -4.84 -5.79 15.00
CA GLU A 212 -4.35 -6.44 16.23
C GLU A 212 -2.84 -6.65 16.18
N TYR A 213 -2.32 -7.08 15.03
CA TYR A 213 -0.90 -7.31 14.82
C TYR A 213 -0.06 -6.04 14.96
N HIS A 214 -0.50 -4.92 14.35
CA HIS A 214 0.27 -3.68 14.37
C HIS A 214 0.02 -2.87 15.64
N LYS A 215 -1.24 -2.51 15.91
CA LYS A 215 -1.58 -1.57 16.99
C LYS A 215 -1.44 -2.19 18.38
N ASN A 216 -1.96 -3.40 18.55
CA ASN A 216 -1.97 -4.09 19.85
C ASN A 216 -0.78 -5.05 20.01
N GLY A 217 -0.13 -5.41 18.89
CA GLY A 217 1.05 -6.26 18.83
C GLY A 217 2.36 -5.49 18.72
N LEU A 218 2.74 -5.09 17.52
CA LEU A 218 4.04 -4.45 17.23
C LEU A 218 4.30 -3.19 18.06
N ASP A 219 3.30 -2.30 18.15
CA ASP A 219 3.39 -1.05 18.91
C ASP A 219 3.52 -1.28 20.43
N GLN A 220 3.32 -2.51 20.91
CA GLN A 220 3.40 -2.90 22.33
C GLN A 220 4.57 -3.88 22.61
N LEU A 221 5.45 -4.16 21.65
CA LEU A 221 6.55 -5.13 21.84
C LEU A 221 7.58 -4.70 22.89
N THR A 222 7.68 -3.41 23.20
CA THR A 222 8.57 -2.88 24.25
C THR A 222 8.01 -3.12 25.67
N ASP A 223 6.75 -3.52 25.81
CA ASP A 223 6.08 -3.73 27.08
C ASP A 223 6.02 -5.24 27.42
N ASN A 224 7.05 -5.78 28.10
CA ASN A 224 7.10 -7.05 28.81
C ASN A 224 6.27 -8.19 28.17
N ASN A 225 6.53 -8.54 26.91
CA ASN A 225 5.83 -9.60 26.17
C ASN A 225 4.33 -9.36 25.90
N LYS A 226 3.77 -8.23 26.28
CA LYS A 226 2.35 -7.91 26.04
C LYS A 226 2.01 -7.92 24.55
N GLY A 227 2.84 -7.26 23.74
CA GLY A 227 2.67 -7.24 22.28
C GLY A 227 2.74 -8.63 21.66
N LEU A 228 3.72 -9.46 22.06
CA LEU A 228 3.86 -10.82 21.58
C LEU A 228 2.62 -11.68 21.92
N SER A 229 2.12 -11.58 23.14
CA SER A 229 0.90 -12.30 23.55
C SER A 229 -0.33 -11.89 22.73
N LYS A 230 -0.46 -10.60 22.37
CA LYS A 230 -1.54 -10.12 21.51
C LYS A 230 -1.42 -10.63 20.07
N ILE A 231 -0.22 -10.67 19.51
CA ILE A 231 0.02 -11.26 18.19
C ILE A 231 -0.38 -12.73 18.17
N VAL A 232 0.08 -13.52 19.16
CA VAL A 232 -0.27 -14.95 19.26
C VAL A 232 -1.77 -15.15 19.41
N ALA A 233 -2.45 -14.34 20.22
CA ALA A 233 -3.89 -14.43 20.42
C ALA A 233 -4.70 -14.07 19.16
N ALA A 234 -4.15 -13.27 18.26
CA ALA A 234 -4.81 -12.86 17.01
C ALA A 234 -4.68 -13.89 15.88
N LEU A 235 -3.66 -14.78 15.92
CA LEU A 235 -3.40 -15.75 14.84
C LEU A 235 -4.60 -16.67 14.52
N PRO A 236 -5.33 -17.26 15.52
CA PRO A 236 -6.43 -18.18 15.23
C PRO A 236 -7.57 -17.58 14.40
N ALA A 237 -7.77 -16.26 14.44
CA ALA A 237 -8.80 -15.61 13.64
C ALA A 237 -8.55 -15.77 12.12
N LEU A 238 -7.29 -15.92 11.73
CA LEU A 238 -6.91 -16.11 10.32
C LEU A 238 -7.39 -17.46 9.73
N GLU A 239 -7.68 -18.46 10.55
CA GLU A 239 -8.22 -19.75 10.10
C GLU A 239 -9.65 -19.62 9.55
N GLN A 240 -10.36 -18.55 9.91
CA GLN A 240 -11.72 -18.27 9.43
C GLN A 240 -11.77 -17.68 8.00
N MET A 241 -10.61 -17.37 7.41
CA MET A 241 -10.57 -16.86 6.05
C MET A 241 -10.93 -17.96 5.04
N ASP A 242 -11.70 -17.60 4.02
CA ASP A 242 -11.96 -18.48 2.87
C ASP A 242 -10.74 -18.50 1.92
N LYS A 243 -9.81 -19.39 2.19
CA LYS A 243 -8.55 -19.54 1.43
C LYS A 243 -8.75 -20.10 0.02
N GLN A 244 -9.88 -20.76 -0.24
CA GLN A 244 -10.19 -21.39 -1.53
C GLN A 244 -10.98 -20.47 -2.47
N LYS A 245 -11.30 -19.25 -2.02
CA LYS A 245 -12.05 -18.31 -2.82
C LYS A 245 -11.29 -17.93 -4.10
N LEU A 246 -12.00 -18.01 -5.23
CA LEU A 246 -11.44 -17.61 -6.52
C LEU A 246 -10.90 -16.17 -6.47
N GLY A 247 -9.67 -15.97 -6.97
CA GLY A 247 -9.02 -14.67 -6.95
C GLY A 247 -8.52 -14.22 -5.58
N SER A 248 -8.25 -15.16 -4.65
CA SER A 248 -7.66 -14.87 -3.32
C SER A 248 -6.24 -14.33 -3.44
N ILE A 249 -6.11 -13.04 -3.73
CA ILE A 249 -4.81 -12.36 -3.86
C ILE A 249 -4.41 -11.58 -2.61
N PHE A 250 -5.37 -11.02 -1.86
CA PHE A 250 -5.08 -10.17 -0.71
C PHE A 250 -4.28 -10.89 0.39
N PRO A 251 -4.64 -12.12 0.83
CA PRO A 251 -3.81 -12.86 1.80
C PRO A 251 -2.39 -13.09 1.27
N ASN A 252 -2.25 -13.51 0.01
CA ASN A 252 -0.95 -13.77 -0.59
C ASN A 252 -0.05 -12.53 -0.62
N VAL A 253 -0.60 -11.36 -1.00
CA VAL A 253 0.14 -10.08 -1.01
C VAL A 253 0.53 -9.66 0.40
N TYR A 254 -0.38 -9.82 1.38
CA TYR A 254 -0.10 -9.48 2.77
C TYR A 254 1.03 -10.35 3.34
N PHE A 255 0.90 -11.67 3.27
CA PHE A 255 1.89 -12.58 3.84
C PHE A 255 3.23 -12.56 3.09
N ALA A 256 3.25 -12.32 1.77
CA ALA A 256 4.50 -12.08 1.05
C ALA A 256 5.33 -10.94 1.67
N SER A 257 4.65 -9.93 2.22
CA SER A 257 5.28 -8.79 2.90
C SER A 257 5.60 -9.06 4.38
N LYS A 258 4.91 -10.02 5.02
CA LYS A 258 4.91 -10.21 6.48
C LYS A 258 5.57 -11.49 6.98
N ALA A 259 5.73 -12.51 6.14
CA ALA A 259 6.15 -13.84 6.61
C ALA A 259 7.47 -13.81 7.39
N ASP A 260 8.49 -13.06 6.91
CA ASP A 260 9.78 -12.94 7.61
C ASP A 260 9.65 -12.19 8.95
N GLU A 261 8.89 -11.09 8.96
CA GLU A 261 8.64 -10.30 10.17
C GLU A 261 7.91 -11.13 11.24
N VAL A 262 6.83 -11.81 10.84
CA VAL A 262 6.04 -12.67 11.72
C VAL A 262 6.91 -13.80 12.28
N THR A 263 7.69 -14.47 11.43
CA THR A 263 8.61 -15.54 11.84
C THR A 263 9.63 -15.06 12.87
N ASN A 264 10.25 -13.91 12.62
CA ASN A 264 11.23 -13.33 13.53
C ASN A 264 10.63 -12.96 14.90
N ILE A 265 9.41 -12.45 14.93
CA ILE A 265 8.71 -12.12 16.17
C ILE A 265 8.34 -13.38 16.95
N LEU A 266 7.72 -14.35 16.27
CA LEU A 266 7.27 -15.59 16.90
C LEU A 266 8.43 -16.54 17.26
N SER A 267 9.63 -16.34 16.75
CA SER A 267 10.83 -17.09 17.16
C SER A 267 11.19 -16.92 18.63
N LYS A 268 10.65 -15.90 19.31
CA LYS A 268 10.81 -15.64 20.75
C LYS A 268 9.89 -16.48 21.65
N LEU A 269 8.96 -17.21 21.07
CA LEU A 269 8.04 -18.10 21.80
C LEU A 269 8.76 -19.34 22.33
N ASN A 270 8.13 -20.02 23.29
CA ASN A 270 8.60 -21.33 23.72
C ASN A 270 8.41 -22.40 22.61
N PRO A 271 9.09 -23.54 22.68
CA PRO A 271 9.06 -24.53 21.59
C PRO A 271 7.67 -25.05 21.23
N GLN A 272 6.78 -25.21 22.20
CA GLN A 272 5.42 -25.70 21.96
C GLN A 272 4.57 -24.67 21.21
N GLU A 273 4.67 -23.40 21.59
CA GLU A 273 3.99 -22.30 20.93
C GLU A 273 4.52 -22.04 19.52
N LYS A 274 5.86 -22.17 19.31
CA LYS A 274 6.46 -22.09 17.98
C LYS A 274 5.87 -23.14 17.02
N ILE A 275 5.74 -24.38 17.46
CA ILE A 275 5.17 -25.47 16.64
C ILE A 275 3.71 -25.17 16.30
N LYS A 276 2.91 -24.69 17.27
CA LYS A 276 1.52 -24.29 17.01
C LYS A 276 1.43 -23.18 15.97
N ALA A 277 2.24 -22.13 16.13
CA ALA A 277 2.31 -21.02 15.20
C ALA A 277 2.77 -21.47 13.80
N TYR A 278 3.77 -22.33 13.72
CA TYR A 278 4.24 -22.94 12.47
C TYR A 278 3.10 -23.66 11.74
N ASN A 279 2.42 -24.58 12.42
CA ASN A 279 1.33 -25.38 11.82
C ASN A 279 0.22 -24.46 11.29
N MET A 280 -0.17 -23.47 12.05
CA MET A 280 -1.20 -22.50 11.66
C MET A 280 -0.76 -21.66 10.46
N LEU A 281 0.43 -21.06 10.51
CA LEU A 281 0.93 -20.20 9.43
C LEU A 281 1.13 -20.96 8.12
N THR A 282 1.60 -22.20 8.17
CA THR A 282 1.78 -23.03 6.98
C THR A 282 0.46 -23.45 6.33
N GLU A 283 -0.60 -23.56 7.13
CA GLU A 283 -1.95 -23.79 6.63
C GLU A 283 -2.57 -22.51 6.02
N ILE A 284 -2.37 -21.35 6.67
CA ILE A 284 -2.91 -20.06 6.24
C ILE A 284 -2.21 -19.55 4.98
N ASP A 285 -0.88 -19.69 4.94
CA ASP A 285 -0.03 -19.14 3.88
C ASP A 285 0.99 -20.20 3.39
N PRO A 286 0.52 -21.21 2.66
CA PRO A 286 1.38 -22.27 2.15
C PRO A 286 2.46 -21.78 1.17
N ALA A 287 2.28 -20.62 0.55
CA ALA A 287 3.25 -20.05 -0.37
C ALA A 287 4.57 -19.64 0.32
N ASN A 288 4.56 -19.36 1.61
CA ASN A 288 5.73 -18.92 2.38
C ASN A 288 6.21 -19.95 3.42
N ILE A 289 5.87 -21.25 3.28
CA ILE A 289 6.28 -22.33 4.20
C ILE A 289 7.78 -22.27 4.51
N GLY A 290 8.64 -22.07 3.52
CA GLY A 290 10.09 -22.00 3.68
C GLY A 290 10.55 -20.90 4.66
N LYS A 291 9.83 -19.81 4.76
CA LYS A 291 10.12 -18.74 5.72
C LYS A 291 9.75 -19.15 7.15
N TYR A 292 8.64 -19.86 7.32
CA TYR A 292 8.16 -20.33 8.62
C TYR A 292 9.00 -21.47 9.22
N GLU A 293 9.84 -22.18 8.43
CA GLU A 293 10.77 -23.20 8.92
C GLU A 293 11.69 -22.67 10.03
N GLY A 294 11.92 -21.36 10.09
CA GLY A 294 12.64 -20.71 11.19
C GLY A 294 12.03 -20.96 12.57
N LEU A 295 10.71 -21.25 12.65
CA LEU A 295 10.02 -21.52 13.90
C LEU A 295 10.27 -22.94 14.44
N LYS A 296 10.75 -23.87 13.62
CA LYS A 296 11.14 -25.24 14.04
C LYS A 296 12.55 -25.30 14.62
N LYS A 297 13.37 -24.28 14.39
CA LYS A 297 14.74 -24.25 14.90
C LYS A 297 14.71 -23.96 16.40
N ASN A 298 15.41 -24.78 17.16
CA ASN A 298 15.60 -24.64 18.62
C ASN A 298 16.51 -23.44 18.94
#